data_1e73c33b10da4d71dc20d105edb9149d
#
_entry.id   1e73c33b10da4d71dc20d105edb9149d
#
_cell.length_a   1.000
_cell.length_b   1.000
_cell.length_c   1.000
_cell.angle_alpha   90.00
_cell.angle_beta   90.00
_cell.angle_gamma   90.00
#
_symmetry.space_group_name_H-M   'P 1'
#
loop_
_entity.id
_entity.type
_entity.pdbx_description
1 polymer ?
#
loop_
_entity_poly.entity_id
_entity_poly.type
_entity_poly.pdbx_seq_one_letter_code
_entity_poly.pdbx_strand_id
1 'polypeptide(L)'
;IVQICVDAAIIFIYILLIPQAMGIHVEMKNNFGPYIESPIRNKSDIDILDVHGVEDKLSYVFDAVRMTRLELNESIPLIGFAGSPWTILCYVVQGSGSKNFDKAKNFCFKHPDLAHLLLTKITEITTKYLIKKIESGVDAVQIFDSWGGVLSHHDYQKFSFPYIKKISESIHKKTRIIVFPKGCWHSLENYSKLDIDCVGLDWSCSAQNARYL
;
A
#
# COMPACT_ATOMS: atom_id res chain seq x y z
N ILE A 1 19.36 -24.29 7.78
CA ILE A 1 18.93 -23.13 6.94
C ILE A 1 18.86 -23.66 5.51
N VAL A 2 17.68 -23.73 4.94
CA VAL A 2 17.54 -24.09 3.52
C VAL A 2 18.05 -22.89 2.72
N GLN A 3 19.14 -23.09 1.97
CA GLN A 3 19.69 -22.08 1.09
C GLN A 3 18.82 -22.04 -0.17
N ILE A 4 17.92 -21.04 -0.24
CA ILE A 4 17.07 -20.82 -1.40
C ILE A 4 17.79 -19.81 -2.29
N CYS A 5 18.10 -20.21 -3.53
CA CYS A 5 18.65 -19.28 -4.53
C CYS A 5 17.49 -18.43 -5.07
N VAL A 6 17.48 -17.14 -4.73
CA VAL A 6 16.49 -16.16 -5.18
C VAL A 6 17.21 -14.90 -5.68
N ASP A 7 16.58 -14.17 -6.61
CA ASP A 7 17.14 -12.95 -7.19
C ASP A 7 16.90 -11.72 -6.31
N ALA A 8 15.93 -11.75 -5.40
CA ALA A 8 15.62 -10.68 -4.45
C ALA A 8 14.92 -11.24 -3.21
N ALA A 9 15.05 -10.54 -2.10
CA ALA A 9 14.28 -10.78 -0.87
C ALA A 9 13.22 -9.69 -0.68
N ILE A 10 12.08 -10.07 -0.13
CA ILE A 10 11.07 -9.10 0.31
C ILE A 10 10.83 -9.31 1.81
N ILE A 11 10.98 -8.23 2.59
CA ILE A 11 10.61 -8.27 4.00
C ILE A 11 9.10 -8.04 4.11
N PHE A 12 8.36 -9.16 4.22
CA PHE A 12 6.91 -9.14 4.22
C PHE A 12 6.36 -8.88 5.63
N ILE A 13 5.88 -7.67 5.84
CA ILE A 13 5.27 -7.22 7.08
C ILE A 13 3.82 -6.81 6.77
N TYR A 14 2.93 -7.00 7.71
CA TYR A 14 1.49 -6.78 7.55
C TYR A 14 1.11 -5.36 7.06
N ILE A 15 0.29 -5.26 6.00
CA ILE A 15 -0.07 -3.97 5.36
C ILE A 15 -0.89 -3.02 6.26
N LEU A 16 -1.56 -3.56 7.29
CA LEU A 16 -2.37 -2.77 8.21
C LEU A 16 -1.59 -2.23 9.43
N LEU A 17 -0.26 -2.29 9.42
CA LEU A 17 0.57 -1.59 10.40
C LEU A 17 0.37 -0.08 10.34
N ILE A 18 0.16 0.48 9.14
CA ILE A 18 -0.10 1.91 8.95
C ILE A 18 -1.37 2.33 9.69
N PRO A 19 -2.55 1.72 9.47
CA PRO A 19 -3.73 2.05 10.27
C PRO A 19 -3.55 1.82 11.77
N GLN A 20 -2.84 0.76 12.19
CA GLN A 20 -2.55 0.56 13.62
C GLN A 20 -1.73 1.71 14.21
N ALA A 21 -0.70 2.17 13.52
CA ALA A 21 0.09 3.31 13.93
C ALA A 21 -0.73 4.61 13.96
N MET A 22 -1.77 4.72 13.11
CA MET A 22 -2.74 5.83 13.13
C MET A 22 -3.75 5.73 14.28
N GLY A 23 -3.73 4.66 15.09
CA GLY A 23 -4.62 4.47 16.24
C GLY A 23 -5.82 3.57 15.98
N ILE A 24 -5.92 2.94 14.81
CA ILE A 24 -6.99 1.98 14.50
C ILE A 24 -6.64 0.62 15.10
N HIS A 25 -7.53 0.08 15.93
CA HIS A 25 -7.35 -1.26 16.49
C HIS A 25 -7.64 -2.32 15.42
N VAL A 26 -6.64 -3.15 15.12
CA VAL A 26 -6.73 -4.24 14.14
C VAL A 26 -6.41 -5.56 14.82
N GLU A 27 -7.33 -6.49 14.76
CA GLU A 27 -7.16 -7.86 15.26
C GLU A 27 -6.99 -8.85 14.12
N MET A 28 -6.20 -9.89 14.33
CA MET A 28 -6.16 -11.05 13.42
C MET A 28 -7.06 -12.14 13.95
N LYS A 29 -8.21 -12.35 13.32
CA LYS A 29 -9.14 -13.43 13.69
C LYS A 29 -8.84 -14.69 12.90
N ASN A 30 -8.73 -15.81 13.60
CA ASN A 30 -8.55 -17.12 12.98
C ASN A 30 -9.65 -17.37 11.93
N ASN A 31 -9.25 -17.79 10.73
CA ASN A 31 -10.09 -18.06 9.56
C ASN A 31 -10.80 -16.86 8.91
N PHE A 32 -10.69 -15.64 9.47
CA PHE A 32 -11.31 -14.43 8.91
C PHE A 32 -10.29 -13.39 8.43
N GLY A 33 -9.03 -13.51 8.89
CA GLY A 33 -8.01 -12.51 8.59
C GLY A 33 -8.18 -11.23 9.42
N PRO A 34 -7.82 -10.05 8.88
CA PRO A 34 -7.88 -8.79 9.60
C PRO A 34 -9.32 -8.38 9.92
N TYR A 35 -9.52 -7.95 11.16
CA TYR A 35 -10.78 -7.45 11.68
C TYR A 35 -10.57 -6.12 12.40
N ILE A 36 -11.42 -5.15 12.11
CA ILE A 36 -11.44 -3.83 12.73
C ILE A 36 -12.78 -3.65 13.42
N GLU A 37 -12.78 -3.62 14.72
CA GLU A 37 -13.98 -3.55 15.53
C GLU A 37 -14.75 -2.23 15.33
N SER A 38 -14.01 -1.13 15.25
CA SER A 38 -14.56 0.22 15.04
C SER A 38 -14.11 0.80 13.69
N PRO A 39 -14.76 0.39 12.58
CA PRO A 39 -14.41 0.89 11.25
C PRO A 39 -14.80 2.35 11.08
N ILE A 40 -14.07 3.06 10.23
CA ILE A 40 -14.33 4.47 9.88
C ILE A 40 -15.72 4.61 9.24
N ARG A 41 -16.53 5.56 9.76
CA ARG A 41 -17.89 5.83 9.29
C ARG A 41 -18.17 7.30 9.01
N ASN A 42 -17.51 8.19 9.72
CA ASN A 42 -17.83 9.62 9.72
C ASN A 42 -16.56 10.46 9.89
N LYS A 43 -16.74 11.78 9.88
CA LYS A 43 -15.65 12.74 10.01
C LYS A 43 -14.90 12.62 11.34
N SER A 44 -15.62 12.41 12.44
CA SER A 44 -15.01 12.30 13.78
C SER A 44 -14.03 11.12 13.85
N ASP A 45 -14.38 9.99 13.22
CA ASP A 45 -13.49 8.81 13.15
C ASP A 45 -12.21 9.12 12.38
N ILE A 46 -12.27 10.01 11.37
CA ILE A 46 -11.10 10.42 10.59
C ILE A 46 -10.26 11.46 11.35
N ASP A 47 -10.92 12.38 12.05
CA ASP A 47 -10.24 13.48 12.75
C ASP A 47 -9.33 12.99 13.89
N ILE A 48 -9.71 11.92 14.57
CA ILE A 48 -8.94 11.31 15.66
C ILE A 48 -7.72 10.51 15.19
N LEU A 49 -7.60 10.23 13.87
CA LEU A 49 -6.47 9.47 13.36
C LEU A 49 -5.18 10.27 13.53
N ASP A 50 -4.23 9.66 14.24
CA ASP A 50 -2.91 10.23 14.44
C ASP A 50 -2.09 10.15 13.14
N VAL A 51 -1.57 11.27 12.70
CA VAL A 51 -0.67 11.38 11.55
C VAL A 51 0.75 11.76 11.97
N HIS A 52 0.99 11.85 13.29
CA HIS A 52 2.27 12.19 13.89
C HIS A 52 2.84 11.00 14.68
N GLY A 53 4.15 10.92 14.78
CA GLY A 53 4.81 9.88 15.58
C GLY A 53 4.65 8.44 15.04
N VAL A 54 4.10 8.25 13.84
CA VAL A 54 3.96 6.92 13.21
C VAL A 54 5.33 6.27 12.99
N GLU A 55 6.34 7.07 12.72
CA GLU A 55 7.72 6.60 12.53
C GLU A 55 8.26 5.95 13.80
N ASP A 56 8.02 6.58 14.96
CA ASP A 56 8.44 6.04 16.25
C ASP A 56 7.68 4.76 16.60
N LYS A 57 6.37 4.75 16.37
CA LYS A 57 5.51 3.57 16.62
C LYS A 57 5.89 2.37 15.75
N LEU A 58 6.47 2.62 14.58
CA LEU A 58 6.91 1.59 13.62
C LEU A 58 8.43 1.40 13.59
N SER A 59 9.17 1.93 14.56
CA SER A 59 10.64 1.84 14.63
C SER A 59 11.15 0.40 14.54
N TYR A 60 10.48 -0.55 15.20
CA TYR A 60 10.81 -1.97 15.15
C TYR A 60 10.79 -2.56 13.72
N VAL A 61 9.95 -2.01 12.83
CA VAL A 61 9.92 -2.41 11.42
C VAL A 61 11.20 -1.98 10.71
N PHE A 62 11.66 -0.76 10.98
CA PHE A 62 12.87 -0.22 10.38
C PHE A 62 14.12 -0.91 10.93
N ASP A 63 14.10 -1.29 12.21
CA ASP A 63 15.15 -2.14 12.80
C ASP A 63 15.21 -3.51 12.11
N ALA A 64 14.05 -4.14 11.88
CA ALA A 64 13.98 -5.41 11.17
C ALA A 64 14.52 -5.30 9.73
N VAL A 65 14.25 -4.19 9.02
CA VAL A 65 14.83 -3.93 7.69
C VAL A 65 16.36 -3.84 7.78
N ARG A 66 16.88 -3.05 8.72
CA ARG A 66 18.34 -2.90 8.92
C ARG A 66 19.03 -4.24 9.23
N MET A 67 18.45 -5.03 10.15
CA MET A 67 18.98 -6.35 10.49
C MET A 67 18.96 -7.30 9.30
N THR A 68 17.83 -7.33 8.56
CA THR A 68 17.72 -8.17 7.35
C THR A 68 18.77 -7.77 6.31
N ARG A 69 18.99 -6.46 6.10
CA ARG A 69 20.01 -5.97 5.17
C ARG A 69 21.40 -6.44 5.54
N LEU A 70 21.74 -6.38 6.82
CA LEU A 70 23.02 -6.86 7.34
C LEU A 70 23.20 -8.37 7.13
N GLU A 71 22.19 -9.18 7.43
CA GLU A 71 22.23 -10.64 7.25
C GLU A 71 22.31 -11.05 5.78
N LEU A 72 21.70 -10.31 4.88
CA LEU A 72 21.80 -10.53 3.43
C LEU A 72 23.19 -10.20 2.88
N ASN A 73 23.99 -9.43 3.60
CA ASN A 73 25.36 -9.06 3.25
C ASN A 73 25.51 -8.59 1.79
N GLU A 74 24.55 -7.76 1.32
CA GLU A 74 24.47 -7.24 -0.04
C GLU A 74 24.40 -8.29 -1.17
N SER A 75 24.22 -9.57 -0.82
CA SER A 75 24.21 -10.67 -1.78
C SER A 75 23.03 -10.64 -2.75
N ILE A 76 21.89 -10.12 -2.30
CA ILE A 76 20.66 -9.96 -3.09
C ILE A 76 19.94 -8.67 -2.71
N PRO A 77 19.18 -8.05 -3.63
CA PRO A 77 18.38 -6.87 -3.33
C PRO A 77 17.28 -7.15 -2.29
N LEU A 78 17.02 -6.16 -1.42
CA LEU A 78 15.95 -6.19 -0.43
C LEU A 78 14.82 -5.26 -0.84
N ILE A 79 13.61 -5.80 -0.96
CA ILE A 79 12.40 -5.05 -1.32
C ILE A 79 11.60 -4.75 -0.04
N GLY A 80 11.35 -3.46 0.21
CA GLY A 80 10.35 -3.00 1.15
C GLY A 80 8.99 -2.85 0.48
N PHE A 81 7.87 -2.83 1.25
CA PHE A 81 6.57 -2.62 0.65
C PHE A 81 5.60 -1.89 1.57
N ALA A 82 4.50 -1.40 0.97
CA ALA A 82 3.32 -0.89 1.66
C ALA A 82 2.05 -1.21 0.87
N GLY A 83 0.91 -1.20 1.54
CA GLY A 83 -0.38 -1.18 0.86
C GLY A 83 -0.64 0.19 0.22
N SER A 84 -1.35 0.21 -0.92
CA SER A 84 -1.84 1.47 -1.49
C SER A 84 -2.84 2.15 -0.56
N PRO A 85 -3.01 3.48 -0.65
CA PRO A 85 -4.01 4.18 0.16
C PRO A 85 -5.43 3.66 -0.03
N TRP A 86 -5.83 3.30 -1.25
CA TRP A 86 -7.11 2.67 -1.52
C TRP A 86 -7.24 1.31 -0.86
N THR A 87 -6.25 0.44 -0.98
CA THR A 87 -6.25 -0.88 -0.34
C THR A 87 -6.38 -0.76 1.17
N ILE A 88 -5.70 0.19 1.80
CA ILE A 88 -5.82 0.45 3.24
C ILE A 88 -7.22 0.98 3.59
N LEU A 89 -7.75 1.96 2.83
CA LEU A 89 -9.11 2.49 3.02
C LEU A 89 -10.14 1.36 2.95
N CYS A 90 -9.99 0.43 2.01
CA CYS A 90 -10.88 -0.72 1.90
C CYS A 90 -11.03 -1.45 3.23
N TYR A 91 -9.94 -1.76 3.92
CA TYR A 91 -10.00 -2.46 5.20
C TYR A 91 -10.54 -1.59 6.33
N VAL A 92 -10.08 -0.33 6.47
CA VAL A 92 -10.46 0.51 7.60
C VAL A 92 -11.92 0.97 7.53
N VAL A 93 -12.51 1.01 6.34
CA VAL A 93 -13.92 1.32 6.15
C VAL A 93 -14.79 0.05 6.12
N GLN A 94 -14.33 -1.03 5.48
CA GLN A 94 -15.08 -2.30 5.46
C GLN A 94 -15.17 -2.92 6.85
N GLY A 95 -14.08 -2.87 7.62
CA GLY A 95 -13.93 -3.51 8.92
C GLY A 95 -13.36 -4.93 8.88
N SER A 96 -13.24 -5.52 7.70
CA SER A 96 -12.72 -6.88 7.47
C SER A 96 -12.34 -7.08 6.01
N GLY A 97 -11.77 -8.24 5.67
CA GLY A 97 -11.65 -8.67 4.28
C GLY A 97 -13.01 -8.80 3.60
N SER A 98 -13.07 -8.50 2.30
CA SER A 98 -14.28 -8.63 1.49
C SER A 98 -13.91 -8.91 0.03
N LYS A 99 -14.81 -9.58 -0.70
CA LYS A 99 -14.62 -9.79 -2.15
C LYS A 99 -14.85 -8.50 -2.95
N ASN A 100 -15.81 -7.68 -2.54
CA ASN A 100 -16.29 -6.52 -3.31
C ASN A 100 -16.09 -5.18 -2.61
N PHE A 101 -15.83 -5.17 -1.31
CA PHE A 101 -15.68 -3.96 -0.49
C PHE A 101 -16.86 -2.97 -0.63
N ASP A 102 -18.08 -3.49 -0.55
CA ASP A 102 -19.30 -2.71 -0.79
C ASP A 102 -19.45 -1.54 0.16
N LYS A 103 -19.10 -1.71 1.45
CA LYS A 103 -19.15 -0.61 2.44
C LYS A 103 -18.13 0.47 2.12
N ALA A 104 -16.91 0.10 1.71
CA ALA A 104 -15.87 1.04 1.32
C ALA A 104 -16.28 1.84 0.08
N LYS A 105 -16.80 1.18 -0.96
CA LYS A 105 -17.31 1.85 -2.16
C LYS A 105 -18.49 2.77 -1.83
N ASN A 106 -19.45 2.28 -1.05
CA ASN A 106 -20.61 3.09 -0.64
C ASN A 106 -20.19 4.35 0.16
N PHE A 107 -19.18 4.23 1.03
CA PHE A 107 -18.60 5.35 1.75
C PHE A 107 -18.02 6.39 0.79
N CYS A 108 -17.25 5.96 -0.20
CA CYS A 108 -16.67 6.85 -1.20
C CYS A 108 -17.74 7.57 -2.06
N PHE A 109 -18.84 6.89 -2.40
CA PHE A 109 -19.91 7.49 -3.20
C PHE A 109 -20.80 8.42 -2.41
N LYS A 110 -21.11 8.08 -1.16
CA LYS A 110 -21.96 8.91 -0.30
C LYS A 110 -21.23 10.10 0.31
N HIS A 111 -19.93 9.93 0.61
CA HIS A 111 -19.12 10.92 1.32
C HIS A 111 -17.77 11.10 0.63
N PRO A 112 -17.73 11.56 -0.65
CA PRO A 112 -16.49 11.66 -1.42
C PRO A 112 -15.44 12.54 -0.72
N ASP A 113 -15.86 13.66 -0.11
CA ASP A 113 -14.91 14.54 0.60
C ASP A 113 -14.24 13.85 1.80
N LEU A 114 -15.00 13.05 2.55
CA LEU A 114 -14.44 12.26 3.66
C LEU A 114 -13.52 11.14 3.15
N ALA A 115 -13.87 10.51 2.03
CA ALA A 115 -13.02 9.51 1.41
C ALA A 115 -11.69 10.13 0.96
N HIS A 116 -11.71 11.29 0.33
CA HIS A 116 -10.51 12.02 -0.07
C HIS A 116 -9.69 12.50 1.12
N LEU A 117 -10.32 12.95 2.20
CA LEU A 117 -9.65 13.32 3.46
C LEU A 117 -8.91 12.11 4.05
N LEU A 118 -9.59 10.96 4.16
CA LEU A 118 -9.01 9.72 4.68
C LEU A 118 -7.86 9.22 3.79
N LEU A 119 -8.06 9.17 2.47
CA LEU A 119 -7.03 8.79 1.51
C LEU A 119 -5.80 9.69 1.59
N THR A 120 -5.99 11.00 1.79
CA THR A 120 -4.90 11.95 1.94
C THR A 120 -4.07 11.67 3.20
N LYS A 121 -4.72 11.44 4.35
CA LYS A 121 -4.03 11.07 5.60
C LYS A 121 -3.24 9.76 5.44
N ILE A 122 -3.87 8.73 4.86
CA ILE A 122 -3.20 7.43 4.61
C ILE A 122 -2.00 7.61 3.68
N THR A 123 -2.14 8.42 2.63
CA THR A 123 -1.07 8.70 1.67
C THR A 123 0.14 9.36 2.34
N GLU A 124 -0.11 10.36 3.19
CA GLU A 124 0.95 11.03 3.94
C GLU A 124 1.76 10.05 4.78
N ILE A 125 1.06 9.22 5.55
CA ILE A 125 1.70 8.24 6.43
C ILE A 125 2.42 7.15 5.63
N THR A 126 1.79 6.64 4.57
CA THR A 126 2.40 5.63 3.69
C THR A 126 3.68 6.17 3.06
N THR A 127 3.70 7.44 2.66
CA THR A 127 4.88 8.09 2.11
C THR A 127 6.01 8.17 3.14
N LYS A 128 5.73 8.65 4.35
CA LYS A 128 6.70 8.69 5.46
C LYS A 128 7.26 7.31 5.78
N TYR A 129 6.37 6.33 5.88
CA TYR A 129 6.74 4.93 6.13
C TYR A 129 7.68 4.36 5.07
N LEU A 130 7.40 4.59 3.79
CA LEU A 130 8.26 4.14 2.70
C LEU A 130 9.62 4.87 2.70
N ILE A 131 9.64 6.18 2.98
CA ILE A 131 10.89 6.94 3.12
C ILE A 131 11.76 6.33 4.22
N LYS A 132 11.18 6.02 5.39
CA LYS A 132 11.92 5.37 6.49
C LYS A 132 12.44 3.98 6.13
N LYS A 133 11.71 3.19 5.36
CA LYS A 133 12.22 1.92 4.83
C LYS A 133 13.41 2.12 3.89
N ILE A 134 13.35 3.12 3.02
CA ILE A 134 14.45 3.47 2.11
C ILE A 134 15.70 3.86 2.94
N GLU A 135 15.53 4.74 3.92
CA GLU A 135 16.60 5.14 4.84
C GLU A 135 17.16 3.96 5.67
N SER A 136 16.37 2.91 5.86
CA SER A 136 16.76 1.70 6.56
C SER A 136 17.47 0.66 5.69
N GLY A 137 17.60 0.90 4.36
CA GLY A 137 18.47 0.13 3.47
C GLY A 137 17.75 -0.84 2.53
N VAL A 138 16.48 -0.59 2.16
CA VAL A 138 15.86 -1.33 1.06
C VAL A 138 16.33 -0.79 -0.30
N ASP A 139 16.52 -1.68 -1.28
CA ASP A 139 16.97 -1.35 -2.64
C ASP A 139 15.82 -0.94 -3.56
N ALA A 140 14.61 -1.39 -3.23
CA ALA A 140 13.38 -1.05 -3.94
C ALA A 140 12.21 -1.01 -2.97
N VAL A 141 11.14 -0.34 -3.36
CA VAL A 141 9.85 -0.38 -2.66
C VAL A 141 8.74 -0.83 -3.59
N GLN A 142 7.80 -1.61 -3.05
CA GLN A 142 6.62 -2.05 -3.79
C GLN A 142 5.34 -1.53 -3.13
N ILE A 143 4.47 -0.90 -3.93
CA ILE A 143 3.15 -0.44 -3.52
C ILE A 143 2.13 -1.48 -4.00
N PHE A 144 1.47 -2.16 -3.06
CA PHE A 144 0.44 -3.16 -3.36
C PHE A 144 -0.94 -2.52 -3.41
N ASP A 145 -1.51 -2.39 -4.61
CA ASP A 145 -2.92 -2.05 -4.78
C ASP A 145 -3.77 -3.30 -5.01
N SER A 146 -3.82 -4.12 -3.97
CA SER A 146 -4.45 -5.46 -4.00
C SER A 146 -5.94 -5.43 -4.30
N TRP A 147 -6.60 -4.30 -4.06
CA TRP A 147 -8.04 -4.12 -4.24
C TRP A 147 -8.40 -3.06 -5.28
N GLY A 148 -7.44 -2.61 -6.08
CA GLY A 148 -7.69 -1.67 -7.17
C GLY A 148 -8.73 -2.19 -8.17
N GLY A 149 -8.67 -3.47 -8.51
CA GLY A 149 -9.58 -4.12 -9.46
C GLY A 149 -11.05 -4.23 -9.04
N VAL A 150 -11.43 -3.88 -7.79
CA VAL A 150 -12.85 -3.78 -7.40
C VAL A 150 -13.49 -2.45 -7.80
N LEU A 151 -12.68 -1.50 -8.28
CA LEU A 151 -13.14 -0.22 -8.79
C LEU A 151 -13.35 -0.28 -10.32
N SER A 152 -14.30 0.51 -10.81
CA SER A 152 -14.36 0.83 -12.23
C SER A 152 -13.15 1.65 -12.64
N HIS A 153 -12.86 1.74 -13.94
CA HIS A 153 -11.79 2.61 -14.43
C HIS A 153 -11.95 4.05 -13.93
N HIS A 154 -13.17 4.61 -13.99
CA HIS A 154 -13.47 5.96 -13.54
C HIS A 154 -13.19 6.15 -12.04
N ASP A 155 -13.67 5.21 -11.20
CA ASP A 155 -13.48 5.29 -9.76
C ASP A 155 -12.03 5.07 -9.37
N TYR A 156 -11.32 4.23 -10.11
CA TYR A 156 -9.89 4.01 -9.93
C TYR A 156 -9.10 5.32 -10.13
N GLN A 157 -9.40 6.05 -11.19
CA GLN A 157 -8.81 7.38 -11.45
C GLN A 157 -9.17 8.41 -10.37
N LYS A 158 -10.23 8.19 -9.62
CA LYS A 158 -10.67 9.11 -8.57
C LYS A 158 -10.14 8.73 -7.18
N PHE A 159 -10.16 7.45 -6.82
CA PHE A 159 -9.94 7.00 -5.44
C PHE A 159 -8.65 6.20 -5.20
N SER A 160 -7.95 5.73 -6.24
CA SER A 160 -6.70 4.99 -6.06
C SER A 160 -5.51 5.64 -6.76
N PHE A 161 -5.54 5.75 -8.08
CA PHE A 161 -4.42 6.20 -8.90
C PHE A 161 -3.78 7.53 -8.45
N PRO A 162 -4.53 8.61 -8.10
CA PRO A 162 -3.93 9.89 -7.73
C PRO A 162 -3.07 9.80 -6.46
N TYR A 163 -3.41 8.91 -5.56
CA TYR A 163 -2.71 8.70 -4.29
C TYR A 163 -1.44 7.87 -4.46
N ILE A 164 -1.47 6.87 -5.35
CA ILE A 164 -0.26 6.13 -5.76
C ILE A 164 0.70 7.06 -6.48
N LYS A 165 0.21 7.90 -7.40
CA LYS A 165 0.98 8.93 -8.08
C LYS A 165 1.67 9.86 -7.09
N LYS A 166 0.94 10.38 -6.08
CA LYS A 166 1.51 11.27 -5.06
C LYS A 166 2.61 10.61 -4.24
N ILE A 167 2.47 9.32 -3.92
CA ILE A 167 3.53 8.56 -3.25
C ILE A 167 4.75 8.45 -4.17
N SER A 168 4.57 7.99 -5.41
CA SER A 168 5.68 7.80 -6.34
C SER A 168 6.46 9.09 -6.59
N GLU A 169 5.77 10.21 -6.80
CA GLU A 169 6.40 11.54 -6.95
C GLU A 169 7.22 11.95 -5.73
N SER A 170 6.80 11.55 -4.52
CA SER A 170 7.49 11.91 -3.27
C SER A 170 8.76 11.10 -3.02
N ILE A 171 8.84 9.88 -3.58
CA ILE A 171 9.96 8.96 -3.34
C ILE A 171 10.78 8.65 -4.59
N HIS A 172 10.38 9.16 -5.76
CA HIS A 172 11.13 8.97 -6.99
C HIS A 172 12.57 9.50 -6.81
N LYS A 173 13.56 8.95 -7.49
CA LYS A 173 14.99 9.22 -7.33
C LYS A 173 15.61 8.83 -5.98
N LYS A 174 14.83 8.36 -5.00
CA LYS A 174 15.35 7.87 -3.73
C LYS A 174 15.63 6.37 -3.77
N THR A 175 14.82 5.64 -4.53
CA THR A 175 14.92 4.18 -4.70
C THR A 175 14.13 3.77 -5.94
N ARG A 176 14.22 2.49 -6.32
CA ARG A 176 13.35 1.92 -7.38
C ARG A 176 11.95 1.70 -6.85
N ILE A 177 10.96 2.01 -7.69
CA ILE A 177 9.54 1.94 -7.33
C ILE A 177 8.84 0.87 -8.18
N ILE A 178 8.22 -0.09 -7.51
CA ILE A 178 7.37 -1.11 -8.11
C ILE A 178 5.93 -0.83 -7.69
N VAL A 179 4.99 -0.83 -8.61
CA VAL A 179 3.55 -0.76 -8.30
C VAL A 179 2.87 -2.03 -8.77
N PHE A 180 2.07 -2.65 -7.91
CA PHE A 180 1.27 -3.83 -8.25
C PHE A 180 -0.23 -3.51 -8.20
N PRO A 181 -0.82 -3.02 -9.31
CA PRO A 181 -2.24 -2.66 -9.39
C PRO A 181 -3.08 -3.89 -9.80
N LYS A 182 -3.34 -4.79 -8.87
CA LYS A 182 -4.04 -6.05 -9.13
C LYS A 182 -5.43 -5.83 -9.73
N GLY A 183 -5.69 -6.46 -10.87
CA GLY A 183 -6.96 -6.37 -11.59
C GLY A 183 -7.20 -5.03 -12.30
N CYS A 184 -6.19 -4.16 -12.39
CA CYS A 184 -6.33 -2.81 -12.96
C CYS A 184 -5.75 -2.69 -14.37
N TRP A 185 -5.84 -3.75 -15.19
CA TRP A 185 -5.35 -3.75 -16.56
C TRP A 185 -5.87 -2.58 -17.40
N HIS A 186 -7.10 -2.13 -17.13
CA HIS A 186 -7.74 -0.96 -17.76
C HIS A 186 -7.05 0.39 -17.46
N SER A 187 -6.11 0.43 -16.54
CA SER A 187 -5.41 1.65 -16.10
C SER A 187 -3.89 1.56 -16.31
N LEU A 188 -3.37 0.53 -16.96
CA LEU A 188 -1.92 0.33 -17.15
C LEU A 188 -1.28 1.48 -17.92
N GLU A 189 -1.95 2.03 -18.94
CA GLU A 189 -1.46 3.21 -19.68
C GLU A 189 -1.18 4.42 -18.79
N ASN A 190 -1.92 4.57 -17.67
CA ASN A 190 -1.68 5.67 -16.75
C ASN A 190 -0.37 5.50 -15.98
N TYR A 191 0.03 4.25 -15.72
CA TYR A 191 1.29 3.95 -15.03
C TYR A 191 2.51 4.21 -15.90
N SER A 192 2.41 4.07 -17.23
CA SER A 192 3.50 4.41 -18.14
C SER A 192 3.88 5.90 -18.12
N LYS A 193 3.00 6.74 -17.56
CA LYS A 193 3.20 8.20 -17.42
C LYS A 193 3.74 8.60 -16.04
N LEU A 194 3.99 7.64 -15.16
CA LEU A 194 4.55 7.89 -13.83
C LEU A 194 6.06 7.63 -13.80
N ASP A 195 6.75 8.34 -12.92
CA ASP A 195 8.15 8.09 -12.59
C ASP A 195 8.25 6.85 -11.66
N ILE A 196 8.02 5.67 -12.22
CA ILE A 196 8.16 4.38 -11.57
C ILE A 196 9.02 3.45 -12.44
N ASP A 197 9.68 2.46 -11.82
CA ASP A 197 10.61 1.57 -12.51
C ASP A 197 9.94 0.30 -13.02
N CYS A 198 8.87 -0.16 -12.35
CA CYS A 198 8.22 -1.42 -12.69
C CYS A 198 6.74 -1.42 -12.33
N VAL A 199 5.95 -2.08 -13.17
CA VAL A 199 4.54 -2.41 -12.90
C VAL A 199 4.42 -3.92 -12.77
N GLY A 200 3.95 -4.40 -11.63
CA GLY A 200 3.61 -5.80 -11.43
C GLY A 200 2.30 -6.14 -12.15
N LEU A 201 2.29 -7.23 -12.87
CA LEU A 201 1.09 -7.71 -13.57
C LEU A 201 0.55 -8.96 -12.88
N ASP A 202 -0.76 -9.06 -12.79
CA ASP A 202 -1.43 -10.29 -12.41
C ASP A 202 -1.83 -11.12 -13.65
N TRP A 203 -2.45 -12.27 -13.42
CA TRP A 203 -2.84 -13.21 -14.48
C TRP A 203 -3.92 -12.68 -15.45
N SER A 204 -4.55 -11.53 -15.14
CA SER A 204 -5.63 -10.96 -15.98
C SER A 204 -5.11 -10.17 -17.18
N CYS A 205 -3.81 -9.87 -17.23
CA CYS A 205 -3.17 -9.14 -18.30
C CYS A 205 -1.94 -9.89 -18.82
N SER A 206 -1.82 -10.00 -20.15
CA SER A 206 -0.60 -10.57 -20.76
C SER A 206 0.55 -9.55 -20.70
N ALA A 207 1.76 -10.04 -20.42
CA ALA A 207 2.96 -9.22 -20.43
C ALA A 207 3.23 -8.61 -21.82
N GLN A 208 2.86 -9.32 -22.90
CA GLN A 208 2.99 -8.83 -24.26
C GLN A 208 2.12 -7.59 -24.49
N ASN A 209 0.84 -7.64 -24.09
CA ASN A 209 -0.06 -6.49 -24.21
C ASN A 209 0.41 -5.30 -23.38
N ALA A 210 0.89 -5.55 -22.15
CA ALA A 210 1.38 -4.51 -21.28
C ALA A 210 2.63 -3.77 -21.82
N ARG A 211 3.43 -4.41 -22.69
CA ARG A 211 4.61 -3.77 -23.31
C ARG A 211 4.28 -2.77 -24.40
N TYR A 212 3.07 -2.82 -24.95
CA TYR A 212 2.64 -1.90 -26.02
C TYR A 212 1.93 -0.64 -25.46
N LEU A 213 1.75 -0.56 -24.15
CA LEU A 213 1.18 0.59 -23.45
C LEU A 213 2.27 1.50 -22.89
#